data_0415b2cf9ef7ab414e676b599e42b319
#
_entry.id   0415b2cf9ef7ab414e676b599e42b319
#
_cell.length_a   1.000
_cell.length_b   1.000
_cell.length_c   1.000
_cell.angle_alpha   90.00
_cell.angle_beta   90.00
_cell.angle_gamma   90.00
#
_symmetry.space_group_name_H-M   'P 1'
#
loop_
_entity.id
_entity.type
_entity.pdbx_description
1 polymer ?
#
loop_
_entity_poly.entity_id
_entity_poly.type
_entity_poly.pdbx_seq_one_letter_code
_entity_poly.pdbx_strand_id
1 'polypeptide(L)'
;MTFQPTISNEQTAELPSARFDGQILIVDREEQIEKVCLDLAAQPIIGFDTETRPSFKAGVTNKVSLLQLSTPERCYLIRLCRTKLHNALLKILSNPNIIKIGADVLGDLRSLHALRHFRERGFIDLQQIAPAWGIEEKSLRKMSAIVLGQRVSKAQRLSNWEASSLTPQQQLYAATDAWVCIKIYEKLLSTEPLTEPKIEEVTSEQNSSKRSDQAQKSDARRRRPRRRNPKVKIEKQQEYESRDLSSSR
;
A
#
# COMPACT_ATOMS: atom_id res chain seq x y z
N MET A 1 -22.60 3.31 -16.97
CA MET A 1 -22.76 2.72 -15.60
C MET A 1 -21.85 3.50 -14.68
N THR A 2 -22.35 4.09 -13.61
CA THR A 2 -21.52 4.84 -12.64
C THR A 2 -21.23 3.93 -11.44
N PHE A 3 -20.00 3.97 -10.95
CA PHE A 3 -19.63 3.27 -9.71
C PHE A 3 -20.12 4.06 -8.49
N GLN A 4 -20.38 3.35 -7.38
CA GLN A 4 -20.66 4.02 -6.11
C GLN A 4 -19.35 4.56 -5.50
N PRO A 5 -19.37 5.72 -4.81
CA PRO A 5 -18.14 6.31 -4.25
C PRO A 5 -17.52 5.46 -3.15
N THR A 6 -18.35 4.87 -2.31
CA THR A 6 -17.94 4.09 -1.14
C THR A 6 -18.79 2.83 -1.00
N ILE A 7 -18.30 1.87 -0.21
CA ILE A 7 -19.03 0.65 0.15
C ILE A 7 -18.76 0.32 1.61
N SER A 8 -19.80 -0.14 2.33
CA SER A 8 -19.66 -0.54 3.74
C SER A 8 -18.89 -1.86 3.88
N ASN A 9 -18.41 -2.15 5.09
CA ASN A 9 -17.75 -3.43 5.37
C ASN A 9 -18.74 -4.60 5.32
N GLU A 10 -19.98 -4.37 5.74
CA GLU A 10 -21.09 -5.33 5.74
C GLU A 10 -21.44 -5.71 4.30
N GLN A 11 -21.72 -4.72 3.45
CA GLN A 11 -21.97 -4.93 2.03
C GLN A 11 -20.81 -5.65 1.34
N THR A 12 -19.55 -5.25 1.64
CA THR A 12 -18.37 -5.93 1.09
C THR A 12 -18.30 -7.40 1.54
N ALA A 13 -18.71 -7.72 2.76
CA ALA A 13 -18.63 -9.08 3.29
C ALA A 13 -19.62 -10.06 2.63
N GLU A 14 -20.74 -9.55 2.13
CA GLU A 14 -21.78 -10.33 1.44
C GLU A 14 -21.39 -10.69 -0.01
N LEU A 15 -20.42 -9.98 -0.60
CA LEU A 15 -19.99 -10.23 -1.96
C LEU A 15 -19.20 -11.53 -2.12
N PRO A 16 -19.28 -12.18 -3.28
CA PRO A 16 -18.46 -13.34 -3.58
C PRO A 16 -16.98 -12.98 -3.50
N SER A 17 -16.16 -13.97 -3.11
CA SER A 17 -14.71 -13.76 -3.03
C SER A 17 -14.10 -13.74 -4.42
N ALA A 18 -13.29 -12.72 -4.70
CA ALA A 18 -12.38 -12.74 -5.84
C ALA A 18 -11.37 -13.89 -5.63
N ARG A 19 -11.08 -14.59 -6.70
CA ARG A 19 -10.14 -15.72 -6.68
C ARG A 19 -9.41 -15.80 -8.02
N PHE A 20 -8.09 -15.82 -7.95
CA PHE A 20 -7.27 -16.16 -9.10
C PHE A 20 -7.38 -17.67 -9.37
N ASP A 21 -7.76 -18.04 -10.59
CA ASP A 21 -7.95 -19.42 -11.04
C ASP A 21 -6.88 -19.86 -12.06
N GLY A 22 -5.93 -18.98 -12.39
CA GLY A 22 -4.81 -19.25 -13.26
C GLY A 22 -3.67 -20.03 -12.56
N GLN A 23 -2.55 -20.14 -13.24
CA GLN A 23 -1.38 -20.86 -12.76
C GLN A 23 -0.56 -20.00 -11.79
N ILE A 24 -0.34 -20.49 -10.57
CA ILE A 24 0.53 -19.85 -9.57
C ILE A 24 1.90 -20.52 -9.62
N LEU A 25 2.95 -19.74 -9.82
CA LEU A 25 4.33 -20.18 -9.94
C LEU A 25 5.19 -19.57 -8.84
N ILE A 26 5.74 -20.42 -7.97
CA ILE A 26 6.67 -19.99 -6.92
C ILE A 26 8.06 -19.87 -7.53
N VAL A 27 8.68 -18.70 -7.34
CA VAL A 27 10.04 -18.38 -7.77
C VAL A 27 10.91 -18.19 -6.54
N ASP A 28 11.64 -19.21 -6.15
CA ASP A 28 12.47 -19.24 -4.95
C ASP A 28 13.96 -19.51 -5.22
N ARG A 29 14.34 -19.62 -6.52
CA ARG A 29 15.70 -19.81 -7.01
C ARG A 29 16.02 -18.80 -8.11
N GLU A 30 17.24 -18.29 -8.10
CA GLU A 30 17.68 -17.25 -9.05
C GLU A 30 17.63 -17.71 -10.52
N GLU A 31 17.88 -19.01 -10.79
CA GLU A 31 17.85 -19.58 -12.14
C GLU A 31 16.46 -19.52 -12.81
N GLN A 32 15.40 -19.40 -12.01
CA GLN A 32 14.03 -19.30 -12.52
C GLN A 32 13.69 -17.90 -13.03
N ILE A 33 14.40 -16.86 -12.55
CA ILE A 33 14.03 -15.45 -12.73
C ILE A 33 14.09 -15.04 -14.20
N GLU A 34 15.12 -15.45 -14.94
CA GLU A 34 15.27 -15.07 -16.34
C GLU A 34 14.11 -15.59 -17.20
N LYS A 35 13.71 -16.86 -17.00
CA LYS A 35 12.56 -17.44 -17.70
C LYS A 35 11.26 -16.70 -17.39
N VAL A 36 11.04 -16.36 -16.12
CA VAL A 36 9.87 -15.56 -15.68
C VAL A 36 9.88 -14.18 -16.32
N CYS A 37 11.03 -13.53 -16.37
CA CYS A 37 11.15 -12.19 -16.97
C CYS A 37 10.93 -12.22 -18.49
N LEU A 38 11.24 -13.31 -19.19
CA LEU A 38 10.91 -13.45 -20.62
C LEU A 38 9.40 -13.50 -20.84
N ASP A 39 8.66 -14.25 -20.00
CA ASP A 39 7.20 -14.31 -20.09
C ASP A 39 6.56 -12.94 -19.74
N LEU A 40 7.03 -12.29 -18.68
CA LEU A 40 6.55 -10.96 -18.28
C LEU A 40 6.87 -9.87 -19.31
N ALA A 41 8.01 -9.96 -20.01
CA ALA A 41 8.40 -9.02 -21.04
C ALA A 41 7.50 -9.02 -22.27
N ALA A 42 6.79 -10.12 -22.51
CA ALA A 42 5.81 -10.25 -23.58
C ALA A 42 4.44 -9.63 -23.25
N GLN A 43 4.23 -9.19 -22.00
CA GLN A 43 2.96 -8.66 -21.55
C GLN A 43 2.91 -7.13 -21.61
N PRO A 44 1.85 -6.52 -22.16
CA PRO A 44 1.70 -5.07 -22.14
C PRO A 44 1.29 -4.56 -20.74
N ILE A 45 0.59 -5.38 -19.97
CA ILE A 45 0.07 -5.05 -18.64
C ILE A 45 0.29 -6.24 -17.71
N ILE A 46 0.78 -5.97 -16.50
CA ILE A 46 0.92 -6.94 -15.42
C ILE A 46 0.39 -6.36 -14.11
N GLY A 47 -0.17 -7.22 -13.27
CA GLY A 47 -0.54 -6.88 -11.90
C GLY A 47 0.69 -6.91 -11.00
N PHE A 48 0.72 -6.01 -10.04
CA PHE A 48 1.86 -5.79 -9.15
C PHE A 48 1.39 -5.62 -7.70
N ASP A 49 2.06 -6.33 -6.80
CA ASP A 49 1.87 -6.19 -5.36
C ASP A 49 3.12 -6.68 -4.61
N THR A 50 3.25 -6.35 -3.32
CA THR A 50 4.33 -6.86 -2.47
C THR A 50 3.82 -7.30 -1.10
N GLU A 51 4.51 -8.27 -0.49
CA GLU A 51 4.23 -8.69 0.86
C GLU A 51 5.47 -8.65 1.75
N THR A 52 5.25 -8.19 2.95
CA THR A 52 6.28 -8.06 3.98
C THR A 52 5.86 -8.85 5.23
N ARG A 53 6.78 -9.61 5.80
CA ARG A 53 6.53 -10.25 7.10
C ARG A 53 6.16 -9.19 8.14
N PRO A 54 5.04 -9.33 8.85
CA PRO A 54 4.63 -8.36 9.86
C PRO A 54 5.65 -8.26 10.99
N SER A 55 5.86 -7.04 11.52
CA SER A 55 6.61 -6.80 12.75
C SER A 55 5.65 -6.38 13.85
N PHE A 56 5.74 -7.03 14.99
CA PHE A 56 4.97 -6.69 16.19
C PHE A 56 5.80 -5.88 17.20
N LYS A 57 7.05 -5.51 16.83
CA LYS A 57 7.92 -4.64 17.62
C LYS A 57 7.85 -3.22 17.10
N ALA A 58 7.61 -2.25 17.98
CA ALA A 58 7.61 -0.84 17.63
C ALA A 58 8.96 -0.41 17.04
N GLY A 59 8.95 0.35 15.94
CA GLY A 59 10.13 0.86 15.26
C GLY A 59 10.91 -0.17 14.43
N VAL A 60 10.45 -1.43 14.36
CA VAL A 60 11.06 -2.46 13.52
C VAL A 60 10.25 -2.64 12.24
N THR A 61 10.88 -2.42 11.11
CA THR A 61 10.31 -2.69 9.77
C THR A 61 11.09 -3.84 9.13
N ASN A 62 10.38 -4.90 8.72
CA ASN A 62 10.97 -5.99 7.96
C ASN A 62 11.15 -5.58 6.49
N LYS A 63 12.07 -6.25 5.80
CA LYS A 63 12.23 -6.09 4.36
C LYS A 63 11.08 -6.78 3.62
N VAL A 64 10.79 -6.31 2.40
CA VAL A 64 9.84 -6.99 1.53
C VAL A 64 10.30 -8.43 1.26
N SER A 65 9.38 -9.37 1.44
CA SER A 65 9.67 -10.82 1.41
C SER A 65 9.20 -11.48 0.12
N LEU A 66 8.15 -10.92 -0.50
CA LEU A 66 7.51 -11.45 -1.69
C LEU A 66 7.19 -10.32 -2.67
N LEU A 67 7.47 -10.54 -3.95
CA LEU A 67 7.02 -9.71 -5.07
C LEU A 67 6.05 -10.54 -5.90
N GLN A 68 4.85 -10.03 -6.12
CA GLN A 68 3.85 -10.65 -6.99
C GLN A 68 3.79 -9.91 -8.32
N LEU A 69 3.97 -10.66 -9.40
CA LEU A 69 3.77 -10.18 -10.77
C LEU A 69 2.80 -11.11 -11.48
N SER A 70 1.63 -10.59 -11.84
CA SER A 70 0.55 -11.38 -12.45
C SER A 70 0.32 -11.00 -13.91
N THR A 71 0.08 -11.99 -14.74
CA THR A 71 -0.60 -11.86 -16.04
C THR A 71 -2.06 -12.28 -15.86
N PRO A 72 -2.93 -12.20 -16.86
CA PRO A 72 -4.30 -12.73 -16.76
C PRO A 72 -4.36 -14.23 -16.39
N GLU A 73 -3.40 -15.04 -16.85
CA GLU A 73 -3.41 -16.50 -16.71
C GLU A 73 -2.37 -17.06 -15.73
N ARG A 74 -1.34 -16.27 -15.38
CA ARG A 74 -0.24 -16.72 -14.53
C ARG A 74 0.11 -15.68 -13.48
N CYS A 75 0.43 -16.12 -12.27
CA CYS A 75 1.00 -15.27 -11.25
C CYS A 75 2.33 -15.82 -10.75
N TYR A 76 3.35 -14.98 -10.79
CA TYR A 76 4.69 -15.28 -10.32
C TYR A 76 4.87 -14.73 -8.90
N LEU A 77 5.04 -15.62 -7.94
CA LEU A 77 5.31 -15.32 -6.54
C LEU A 77 6.82 -15.39 -6.30
N ILE A 78 7.50 -14.26 -6.48
CA ILE A 78 8.96 -14.17 -6.41
C ILE A 78 9.38 -13.93 -4.97
N ARG A 79 10.01 -14.91 -4.35
CA ARG A 79 10.39 -14.89 -2.94
C ARG A 79 11.68 -14.12 -2.73
N LEU A 80 11.60 -12.81 -2.58
CA LEU A 80 12.77 -11.91 -2.40
C LEU A 80 13.57 -12.21 -1.11
N CYS A 81 12.96 -12.90 -0.14
CA CYS A 81 13.66 -13.42 1.04
C CYS A 81 14.59 -14.61 0.71
N ARG A 82 14.51 -15.21 -0.48
CA ARG A 82 15.34 -16.34 -0.94
C ARG A 82 16.16 -16.01 -2.17
N THR A 83 15.59 -15.21 -3.07
CA THR A 83 16.26 -14.67 -4.25
C THR A 83 16.67 -13.23 -3.99
N LYS A 84 17.51 -12.67 -4.82
CA LYS A 84 17.78 -11.23 -4.83
C LYS A 84 16.84 -10.52 -5.78
N LEU A 85 16.74 -9.21 -5.66
CA LEU A 85 16.11 -8.37 -6.68
C LEU A 85 17.06 -8.34 -7.89
N HIS A 86 16.95 -9.35 -8.75
CA HIS A 86 17.86 -9.66 -9.88
C HIS A 86 17.76 -8.61 -10.99
N ASN A 87 18.84 -8.46 -11.77
CA ASN A 87 18.89 -7.50 -12.89
C ASN A 87 17.76 -7.70 -13.91
N ALA A 88 17.37 -8.94 -14.18
CA ALA A 88 16.27 -9.23 -15.11
C ALA A 88 14.93 -8.68 -14.58
N LEU A 89 14.65 -8.80 -13.27
CA LEU A 89 13.47 -8.19 -12.64
C LEU A 89 13.54 -6.66 -12.72
N LEU A 90 14.71 -6.07 -12.48
CA LEU A 90 14.86 -4.61 -12.59
C LEU A 90 14.57 -4.11 -14.00
N LYS A 91 14.94 -4.88 -15.05
CA LYS A 91 14.58 -4.54 -16.43
C LYS A 91 13.06 -4.51 -16.63
N ILE A 92 12.30 -5.45 -16.05
CA ILE A 92 10.82 -5.45 -16.09
C ILE A 92 10.28 -4.22 -15.33
N LEU A 93 10.75 -3.99 -14.11
CA LEU A 93 10.28 -2.89 -13.25
C LEU A 93 10.64 -1.50 -13.80
N SER A 94 11.70 -1.40 -14.62
CA SER A 94 12.14 -0.16 -15.26
C SER A 94 11.67 0.00 -16.70
N ASN A 95 10.88 -0.94 -17.23
CA ASN A 95 10.40 -0.87 -18.61
C ASN A 95 9.13 -0.02 -18.72
N PRO A 96 9.16 1.14 -19.41
CA PRO A 96 7.96 1.98 -19.60
C PRO A 96 6.90 1.33 -20.49
N ASN A 97 7.28 0.36 -21.34
CA ASN A 97 6.35 -0.31 -22.25
C ASN A 97 5.55 -1.44 -21.59
N ILE A 98 5.87 -1.79 -20.35
CA ILE A 98 5.12 -2.74 -19.54
C ILE A 98 4.43 -1.96 -18.43
N ILE A 99 3.11 -1.90 -18.44
CA ILE A 99 2.34 -1.25 -17.39
C ILE A 99 2.25 -2.18 -16.18
N LYS A 100 2.65 -1.70 -15.01
CA LYS A 100 2.51 -2.41 -13.72
C LYS A 100 1.39 -1.74 -12.94
N ILE A 101 0.28 -2.48 -12.72
CA ILE A 101 -0.90 -2.00 -12.01
C ILE A 101 -0.90 -2.53 -10.58
N GLY A 102 -1.00 -1.63 -9.61
CA GLY A 102 -1.09 -1.98 -8.19
C GLY A 102 -2.02 -1.05 -7.41
N ALA A 103 -2.10 -1.27 -6.10
CA ALA A 103 -2.78 -0.40 -5.15
C ALA A 103 -1.82 -0.07 -3.99
N ASP A 104 -1.57 1.21 -3.71
CA ASP A 104 -0.48 1.72 -2.86
C ASP A 104 0.93 1.44 -3.43
N VAL A 105 1.05 1.56 -4.73
CA VAL A 105 2.28 1.29 -5.50
C VAL A 105 3.50 2.01 -4.92
N LEU A 106 3.33 3.24 -4.43
CA LEU A 106 4.44 4.01 -3.85
C LEU A 106 5.00 3.38 -2.57
N GLY A 107 4.14 2.75 -1.74
CA GLY A 107 4.55 2.00 -0.56
C GLY A 107 5.41 0.79 -0.93
N ASP A 108 4.98 0.05 -1.94
CA ASP A 108 5.67 -1.13 -2.45
C ASP A 108 7.02 -0.76 -3.10
N LEU A 109 7.05 0.28 -3.92
CA LEU A 109 8.28 0.78 -4.54
C LEU A 109 9.32 1.20 -3.49
N ARG A 110 8.93 1.89 -2.42
CA ARG A 110 9.83 2.22 -1.30
C ARG A 110 10.42 0.97 -0.66
N SER A 111 9.60 -0.05 -0.49
CA SER A 111 10.03 -1.33 0.09
C SER A 111 11.02 -2.07 -0.82
N LEU A 112 10.81 -2.03 -2.13
CA LEU A 112 11.74 -2.58 -3.12
C LEU A 112 13.04 -1.77 -3.20
N HIS A 113 12.98 -0.43 -3.16
CA HIS A 113 14.16 0.45 -3.12
C HIS A 113 15.03 0.23 -1.88
N ALA A 114 14.44 -0.18 -0.75
CA ALA A 114 15.19 -0.58 0.43
C ALA A 114 16.02 -1.85 0.22
N LEU A 115 15.70 -2.69 -0.78
CA LEU A 115 16.51 -3.83 -1.20
C LEU A 115 17.57 -3.43 -2.22
N ARG A 116 17.14 -2.69 -3.25
CA ARG A 116 18.01 -2.28 -4.34
C ARG A 116 17.40 -1.09 -5.10
N HIS A 117 18.20 -0.07 -5.35
CA HIS A 117 17.77 1.09 -6.11
C HIS A 117 17.67 0.77 -7.61
N PHE A 118 16.61 1.29 -8.27
CA PHE A 118 16.36 1.20 -9.71
C PHE A 118 15.50 2.40 -10.14
N ARG A 119 15.40 2.63 -11.45
CA ARG A 119 14.51 3.66 -11.99
C ARG A 119 13.18 3.00 -12.34
N GLU A 120 12.18 3.23 -11.52
CA GLU A 120 10.82 2.74 -11.76
C GLU A 120 10.16 3.44 -12.95
N ARG A 121 9.52 2.68 -13.82
CA ARG A 121 8.78 3.19 -14.99
C ARG A 121 7.55 2.34 -15.25
N GLY A 122 6.50 2.95 -15.84
CA GLY A 122 5.28 2.25 -16.23
C GLY A 122 4.42 1.77 -15.06
N PHE A 123 4.52 2.36 -13.87
CA PHE A 123 3.68 2.03 -12.72
C PHE A 123 2.45 2.91 -12.68
N ILE A 124 1.29 2.30 -12.48
CA ILE A 124 0.00 2.97 -12.28
C ILE A 124 -0.61 2.50 -10.96
N ASP A 125 -1.02 3.47 -10.13
CA ASP A 125 -1.68 3.20 -8.87
C ASP A 125 -3.20 3.38 -9.01
N LEU A 126 -3.95 2.31 -8.76
CA LEU A 126 -5.40 2.31 -8.76
C LEU A 126 -5.99 3.37 -7.81
N GLN A 127 -5.32 3.64 -6.67
CA GLN A 127 -5.75 4.67 -5.72
C GLN A 127 -5.69 6.08 -6.31
N GLN A 128 -4.85 6.31 -7.32
CA GLN A 128 -4.71 7.62 -7.97
C GLN A 128 -5.68 7.80 -9.13
N ILE A 129 -5.99 6.73 -9.86
CA ILE A 129 -6.86 6.83 -11.03
C ILE A 129 -8.34 6.62 -10.73
N ALA A 130 -8.70 5.78 -9.74
CA ALA A 130 -10.09 5.43 -9.41
C ALA A 130 -11.01 6.65 -9.12
N PRO A 131 -10.51 7.77 -8.54
CA PRO A 131 -11.33 8.97 -8.36
C PRO A 131 -11.94 9.55 -9.64
N ALA A 132 -11.34 9.32 -10.81
CA ALA A 132 -11.90 9.77 -12.09
C ALA A 132 -13.23 9.08 -12.41
N TRP A 133 -13.50 7.92 -11.83
CA TRP A 133 -14.78 7.20 -11.92
C TRP A 133 -15.68 7.41 -10.69
N GLY A 134 -15.35 8.41 -9.83
CA GLY A 134 -16.13 8.75 -8.63
C GLY A 134 -15.87 7.82 -7.44
N ILE A 135 -14.85 6.97 -7.48
CA ILE A 135 -14.53 6.03 -6.40
C ILE A 135 -13.62 6.73 -5.38
N GLU A 136 -14.07 6.85 -4.13
CA GLU A 136 -13.31 7.47 -3.03
C GLU A 136 -12.52 6.45 -2.20
N GLU A 137 -12.86 5.16 -2.32
CA GLU A 137 -12.21 4.09 -1.58
C GLU A 137 -10.79 3.81 -2.08
N LYS A 138 -9.86 3.65 -1.13
CA LYS A 138 -8.44 3.41 -1.44
C LYS A 138 -8.01 1.96 -1.24
N SER A 139 -8.71 1.18 -0.41
CA SER A 139 -8.30 -0.21 -0.20
C SER A 139 -8.63 -1.08 -1.40
N LEU A 140 -7.69 -1.93 -1.82
CA LEU A 140 -7.89 -2.88 -2.92
C LEU A 140 -9.16 -3.71 -2.74
N ARG A 141 -9.44 -4.17 -1.50
CA ARG A 141 -10.65 -4.92 -1.17
C ARG A 141 -11.94 -4.18 -1.52
N LYS A 142 -12.03 -2.88 -1.17
CA LYS A 142 -13.22 -2.08 -1.42
C LYS A 142 -13.31 -1.63 -2.88
N MET A 143 -12.18 -1.29 -3.51
CA MET A 143 -12.16 -1.03 -4.96
C MET A 143 -12.62 -2.25 -5.75
N SER A 144 -12.14 -3.45 -5.41
CA SER A 144 -12.61 -4.69 -6.04
C SER A 144 -14.11 -4.91 -5.81
N ALA A 145 -14.61 -4.63 -4.62
CA ALA A 145 -16.04 -4.74 -4.29
C ALA A 145 -16.90 -3.79 -5.15
N ILE A 146 -16.47 -2.54 -5.30
CA ILE A 146 -17.18 -1.51 -6.08
C ILE A 146 -17.13 -1.80 -7.57
N VAL A 147 -15.93 -2.12 -8.09
CA VAL A 147 -15.69 -2.20 -9.54
C VAL A 147 -16.07 -3.57 -10.12
N LEU A 148 -15.77 -4.64 -9.39
CA LEU A 148 -15.94 -6.02 -9.85
C LEU A 148 -17.12 -6.73 -9.19
N GLY A 149 -17.73 -6.18 -8.13
CA GLY A 149 -18.73 -6.89 -7.33
C GLY A 149 -18.15 -8.10 -6.60
N GLN A 150 -16.87 -8.12 -6.33
CA GLN A 150 -16.15 -9.22 -5.67
C GLN A 150 -15.25 -8.67 -4.57
N ARG A 151 -15.17 -9.37 -3.43
CA ARG A 151 -14.30 -8.97 -2.33
C ARG A 151 -12.96 -9.70 -2.38
N VAL A 152 -11.88 -8.98 -2.13
CA VAL A 152 -10.56 -9.55 -1.86
C VAL A 152 -10.47 -9.95 -0.38
N SER A 153 -9.89 -11.11 -0.09
CA SER A 153 -9.66 -11.61 1.27
C SER A 153 -8.60 -10.75 1.98
N LYS A 154 -8.66 -10.65 3.30
CA LYS A 154 -7.59 -10.09 4.15
C LYS A 154 -6.92 -11.15 5.03
N ALA A 155 -7.28 -12.43 4.86
CA ALA A 155 -6.95 -13.49 5.79
C ALA A 155 -5.43 -13.73 5.94
N GLN A 156 -4.64 -13.47 4.90
CA GLN A 156 -3.20 -13.74 4.90
C GLN A 156 -2.32 -12.49 5.06
N ARG A 157 -2.92 -11.30 5.18
CA ARG A 157 -2.17 -10.02 5.28
C ARG A 157 -1.09 -10.01 6.39
N LEU A 158 -1.35 -10.70 7.51
CA LEU A 158 -0.42 -10.77 8.64
C LEU A 158 0.30 -12.14 8.71
N SER A 159 0.42 -12.83 7.60
CA SER A 159 1.10 -14.11 7.50
C SER A 159 2.62 -13.98 7.58
N ASN A 160 3.27 -15.09 7.89
CA ASN A 160 4.72 -15.19 7.80
C ASN A 160 5.15 -15.44 6.34
N TRP A 161 5.42 -14.36 5.60
CA TRP A 161 5.86 -14.40 4.21
C TRP A 161 7.30 -14.88 4.02
N GLU A 162 8.06 -15.11 5.13
CA GLU A 162 9.40 -15.69 5.13
C GLU A 162 9.41 -17.17 5.53
N ALA A 163 8.25 -17.82 5.69
CA ALA A 163 8.14 -19.24 6.00
C ALA A 163 8.94 -20.09 5.01
N SER A 164 9.33 -21.30 5.40
CA SER A 164 10.09 -22.24 4.52
C SER A 164 9.35 -22.53 3.22
N SER A 165 8.04 -22.62 3.27
CA SER A 165 7.15 -22.74 2.10
C SER A 165 5.90 -21.89 2.33
N LEU A 166 5.32 -21.37 1.26
CA LEU A 166 4.03 -20.68 1.30
C LEU A 166 2.90 -21.71 1.24
N THR A 167 1.92 -21.57 2.13
CA THR A 167 0.72 -22.41 2.10
C THR A 167 -0.11 -22.12 0.84
N PRO A 168 -0.97 -23.04 0.39
CA PRO A 168 -1.88 -22.80 -0.73
C PRO A 168 -2.74 -21.55 -0.54
N GLN A 169 -3.15 -21.25 0.70
CA GLN A 169 -3.93 -20.06 1.04
C GLN A 169 -3.12 -18.77 0.87
N GLN A 170 -1.84 -18.75 1.28
CA GLN A 170 -0.95 -17.62 1.05
C GLN A 170 -0.70 -17.40 -0.44
N GLN A 171 -0.44 -18.49 -1.18
CA GLN A 171 -0.21 -18.43 -2.62
C GLN A 171 -1.43 -17.85 -3.36
N LEU A 172 -2.61 -18.36 -3.05
CA LEU A 172 -3.85 -17.89 -3.66
C LEU A 172 -4.14 -16.43 -3.29
N TYR A 173 -3.94 -16.04 -2.02
CA TYR A 173 -4.11 -14.67 -1.55
C TYR A 173 -3.20 -13.72 -2.36
N ALA A 174 -1.90 -13.95 -2.37
CA ALA A 174 -0.92 -13.11 -3.03
C ALA A 174 -1.13 -13.03 -4.57
N ALA A 175 -1.51 -14.14 -5.19
CA ALA A 175 -1.82 -14.17 -6.61
C ALA A 175 -3.11 -13.37 -6.93
N THR A 176 -4.13 -13.46 -6.06
CA THR A 176 -5.38 -12.74 -6.24
C THR A 176 -5.18 -11.23 -6.10
N ASP A 177 -4.37 -10.76 -5.14
CA ASP A 177 -4.13 -9.33 -4.91
C ASP A 177 -3.47 -8.68 -6.14
N ALA A 178 -2.44 -9.28 -6.72
CA ALA A 178 -1.82 -8.76 -7.93
C ALA A 178 -2.74 -8.86 -9.16
N TRP A 179 -3.43 -10.00 -9.36
CA TRP A 179 -4.29 -10.21 -10.51
C TRP A 179 -5.51 -9.30 -10.52
N VAL A 180 -6.13 -9.08 -9.37
CA VAL A 180 -7.35 -8.25 -9.28
C VAL A 180 -7.07 -6.78 -9.66
N CYS A 181 -5.82 -6.33 -9.51
CA CYS A 181 -5.42 -5.00 -9.97
C CYS A 181 -5.58 -4.85 -11.48
N ILE A 182 -5.23 -5.88 -12.27
CA ILE A 182 -5.46 -5.90 -13.73
C ILE A 182 -6.96 -5.81 -14.00
N LYS A 183 -7.77 -6.63 -13.32
CA LYS A 183 -9.22 -6.69 -13.56
C LYS A 183 -9.94 -5.38 -13.22
N ILE A 184 -9.55 -4.72 -12.14
CA ILE A 184 -10.06 -3.39 -11.80
C ILE A 184 -9.68 -2.40 -12.90
N TYR A 185 -8.41 -2.37 -13.32
CA TYR A 185 -7.92 -1.45 -14.35
C TYR A 185 -8.65 -1.64 -15.68
N GLU A 186 -8.75 -2.89 -16.17
CA GLU A 186 -9.50 -3.22 -17.39
C GLU A 186 -10.97 -2.75 -17.30
N LYS A 187 -11.62 -2.99 -16.16
CA LYS A 187 -13.01 -2.59 -15.95
C LYS A 187 -13.18 -1.08 -15.90
N LEU A 188 -12.28 -0.35 -15.25
CA LEU A 188 -12.29 1.11 -15.24
C LEU A 188 -12.13 1.66 -16.65
N LEU A 189 -11.15 1.20 -17.42
CA LEU A 189 -10.94 1.65 -18.80
C LEU A 189 -12.10 1.32 -19.75
N SER A 190 -12.84 0.26 -19.49
CA SER A 190 -14.04 -0.11 -20.27
C SER A 190 -15.32 0.64 -19.84
N THR A 191 -15.23 1.49 -18.82
CA THR A 191 -16.35 2.27 -18.29
C THR A 191 -16.04 3.76 -18.47
N GLU A 192 -17.02 4.54 -18.90
CA GLU A 192 -16.87 5.99 -19.10
C GLU A 192 -16.56 6.68 -17.75
N PRO A 193 -15.47 7.45 -17.64
CA PRO A 193 -15.12 8.15 -16.43
C PRO A 193 -15.99 9.39 -16.23
N LEU A 194 -16.15 9.84 -14.98
CA LEU A 194 -16.86 11.08 -14.64
C LEU A 194 -16.01 12.33 -14.91
N THR A 195 -14.69 12.18 -14.85
CA THR A 195 -13.72 13.23 -15.15
C THR A 195 -12.55 12.61 -15.93
N GLU A 196 -11.81 13.40 -16.67
CA GLU A 196 -10.62 12.91 -17.37
C GLU A 196 -9.62 12.27 -16.40
N PRO A 197 -9.29 10.97 -16.56
CA PRO A 197 -8.38 10.29 -15.64
C PRO A 197 -6.96 10.77 -15.84
N LYS A 198 -6.33 11.25 -14.76
CA LYS A 198 -4.91 11.58 -14.75
C LYS A 198 -4.12 10.29 -14.57
N ILE A 199 -3.82 9.61 -15.67
CA ILE A 199 -3.01 8.39 -15.66
C ILE A 199 -1.54 8.82 -15.70
N GLU A 200 -0.97 9.13 -14.53
CA GLU A 200 0.43 9.48 -14.39
C GLU A 200 1.21 8.28 -13.85
N GLU A 201 2.44 8.11 -14.37
CA GLU A 201 3.37 7.12 -13.80
C GLU A 201 3.72 7.47 -12.36
N VAL A 202 3.63 6.48 -11.46
CA VAL A 202 4.09 6.64 -10.08
C VAL A 202 5.60 6.52 -10.03
N THR A 203 6.26 7.57 -9.52
CA THR A 203 7.71 7.56 -9.29
C THR A 203 8.03 7.97 -7.86
N SER A 204 9.09 7.40 -7.28
CA SER A 204 9.54 7.72 -5.93
C SER A 204 10.01 9.17 -5.77
N GLU A 205 10.45 9.82 -6.87
CA GLU A 205 10.91 11.20 -6.91
C GLU A 205 9.79 12.22 -6.67
N GLN A 206 8.55 11.94 -7.09
CA GLN A 206 7.41 12.85 -6.93
C GLN A 206 7.04 13.14 -5.46
N ASN A 207 7.55 12.37 -4.51
CA ASN A 207 7.20 12.52 -3.10
C ASN A 207 8.26 13.23 -2.25
N SER A 208 9.46 13.45 -2.78
CA SER A 208 10.49 14.25 -2.09
C SER A 208 10.11 15.73 -2.08
N SER A 209 9.51 16.25 -3.15
CA SER A 209 9.01 17.64 -3.25
C SER A 209 7.80 17.90 -2.34
N LYS A 210 6.83 16.97 -2.23
CA LYS A 210 5.66 17.13 -1.36
C LYS A 210 6.01 17.06 0.14
N ARG A 211 7.07 16.35 0.52
CA ARG A 211 7.55 16.32 1.92
C ARG A 211 8.32 17.57 2.32
N SER A 212 9.10 18.18 1.42
CA SER A 212 9.79 19.45 1.67
C SER A 212 8.80 20.58 1.91
N ASP A 213 7.70 20.65 1.16
CA ASP A 213 6.65 21.66 1.33
C ASP A 213 5.84 21.49 2.63
N GLN A 214 5.60 20.25 3.07
CA GLN A 214 4.94 19.98 4.35
C GLN A 214 5.87 20.22 5.55
N ALA A 215 7.15 19.91 5.44
CA ALA A 215 8.14 20.17 6.47
C ALA A 215 8.34 21.69 6.66
N GLN A 216 8.41 22.47 5.58
CA GLN A 216 8.51 23.93 5.64
C GLN A 216 7.25 24.57 6.25
N LYS A 217 6.05 24.06 5.96
CA LYS A 217 4.80 24.53 6.57
C LYS A 217 4.69 24.18 8.07
N SER A 218 5.24 23.06 8.52
CA SER A 218 5.25 22.67 9.94
C SER A 218 6.26 23.49 10.74
N ASP A 219 7.41 23.84 10.20
CA ASP A 219 8.42 24.68 10.83
C ASP A 219 8.00 26.14 10.93
N ALA A 220 7.28 26.65 9.94
CA ALA A 220 6.69 27.99 9.99
C ALA A 220 5.61 28.13 11.09
N ARG A 221 4.88 27.05 11.41
CA ARG A 221 3.92 27.02 12.53
C ARG A 221 4.60 26.95 13.90
N ARG A 222 5.77 26.35 14.02
CA ARG A 222 6.54 26.27 15.28
C ARG A 222 7.23 27.59 15.66
N ARG A 223 7.50 28.47 14.70
CA ARG A 223 8.18 29.78 14.93
C ARG A 223 7.26 30.94 15.34
N ARG A 224 5.97 30.72 15.59
CA ARG A 224 5.12 31.77 16.18
C ARG A 224 5.54 32.00 17.62
N PRO A 225 5.94 33.23 18.02
CA PRO A 225 6.37 33.54 19.37
C PRO A 225 5.20 33.32 20.33
N ARG A 226 5.44 32.55 21.38
CA ARG A 226 4.50 32.43 22.51
C ARG A 226 4.28 33.83 23.11
N ARG A 227 3.07 34.35 22.97
CA ARG A 227 2.65 35.54 23.71
C ARG A 227 2.82 35.26 25.21
N ARG A 228 3.74 35.96 25.85
CA ARG A 228 3.87 35.99 27.31
C ARG A 228 2.60 36.60 27.91
N ASN A 229 1.85 35.84 28.69
CA ASN A 229 0.82 36.36 29.55
C ASN A 229 1.50 37.16 30.67
N PRO A 230 1.02 38.40 30.98
CA PRO A 230 1.51 39.15 32.12
C PRO A 230 1.09 38.48 33.43
N LYS A 231 2.06 38.30 34.33
CA LYS A 231 1.85 37.80 35.69
C LYS A 231 0.95 38.73 36.45
N VAL A 232 -0.21 38.28 36.88
CA VAL A 232 -1.02 38.94 37.92
C VAL A 232 -0.33 38.63 39.25
N LYS A 233 0.14 39.72 39.92
CA LYS A 233 0.60 39.71 41.33
C LYS A 233 -0.66 39.57 42.20
N ILE A 234 -0.74 38.50 42.97
CA ILE A 234 -1.65 38.39 44.10
C ILE A 234 -0.83 38.64 45.35
N GLU A 235 -1.13 39.79 46.01
CA GLU A 235 -0.58 40.16 47.33
C GLU A 235 -1.12 39.20 48.39
N LYS A 236 -0.21 38.78 49.28
CA LYS A 236 -0.53 38.09 50.52
C LYS A 236 -1.05 39.14 51.53
N GLN A 237 -2.24 38.96 52.04
CA GLN A 237 -2.59 39.48 53.36
C GLN A 237 -2.72 38.35 54.36
N GLN A 238 -1.93 38.47 55.42
CA GLN A 238 -1.97 37.66 56.61
C GLN A 238 -3.22 38.10 57.41
N GLU A 239 -3.87 37.14 58.01
CA GLU A 239 -4.44 37.39 59.34
C GLU A 239 -4.49 36.08 60.15
N TYR A 240 -4.07 36.25 61.34
CA TYR A 240 -3.80 35.41 62.48
C TYR A 240 -5.09 35.09 63.25
N GLU A 241 -5.03 34.11 64.09
CA GLU A 241 -5.78 33.74 65.33
C GLU A 241 -6.61 32.47 65.15
N SER A 242 -6.28 31.46 65.82
CA SER A 242 -6.05 31.03 67.21
C SER A 242 -7.18 30.14 67.72
N ARG A 243 -6.71 29.07 68.39
CA ARG A 243 -7.40 28.29 69.45
C ARG A 243 -8.44 27.26 69.03
N ASP A 244 -8.55 26.21 69.62
CA ASP A 244 -8.01 25.40 70.70
C ASP A 244 -8.89 24.15 70.90
N LEU A 245 -8.30 23.10 71.30
CA LEU A 245 -8.81 22.13 72.29
C LEU A 245 -9.90 21.08 71.86
N SER A 246 -9.46 19.93 71.99
CA SER A 246 -9.83 18.78 72.84
C SER A 246 -10.69 17.68 72.21
N SER A 247 -10.10 16.58 72.22
CA SER A 247 -10.19 15.39 73.07
C SER A 247 -11.35 14.44 72.76
N SER A 248 -10.97 13.22 72.71
CA SER A 248 -11.61 11.99 73.24
C SER A 248 -12.78 11.42 72.48
N ARG A 249 -12.61 10.36 71.85
CA ARG A 249 -12.72 8.97 72.30
C ARG A 249 -12.44 7.98 71.15
#